data_440aca60fb3025e59155e6f877cb11c9
#
_entry.id   440aca60fb3025e59155e6f877cb11c9
#
_cell.length_a   1.000
_cell.length_b   1.000
_cell.length_c   1.000
_cell.angle_alpha   90.00
_cell.angle_beta   90.00
_cell.angle_gamma   90.00
#
_symmetry.space_group_name_H-M   'P 1'
#
loop_
_entity.id
_entity.type
_entity.pdbx_description
1 polymer ?
#
loop_
_entity_poly.entity_id
_entity_poly.type
_entity_poly.pdbx_seq_one_letter_code
_entity_poly.pdbx_strand_id
1 'polypeptide(L)'
;MKKLDFSQPLVVLAPLAGYTDLPFRSVVKQFGADLTISEMISSNALVYNSKKTFKMLEKSDNEDPYFIQISGNKPELIRDAVLILNDIDGIDGIDLNCGCPAPKVFNHGSGSNLLGDLKKLESILSTIKQYSKKEYTSAKVRIGVNEKIPLDIAKAVEACGVDFMSVHGRTRAGAYKAPVDYDAIKIMKESVNIPVIANG
;
A
#
# COMPACT_ATOMS: atom_id res chain seq x y z
N MET A 1 2.62 9.03 -18.58
CA MET A 1 2.96 8.35 -17.29
C MET A 1 4.47 8.29 -17.14
N LYS A 2 4.99 8.92 -16.08
CA LYS A 2 6.41 8.81 -15.68
C LYS A 2 6.64 7.44 -15.04
N LYS A 3 7.56 6.64 -15.59
CA LYS A 3 7.92 5.35 -14.96
C LYS A 3 8.76 5.56 -13.71
N LEU A 4 8.56 4.69 -12.70
CA LEU A 4 9.41 4.65 -11.51
C LEU A 4 10.77 4.04 -11.86
N ASP A 5 11.83 4.77 -11.55
CA ASP A 5 13.21 4.29 -11.74
C ASP A 5 13.78 3.82 -10.39
N PHE A 6 13.66 2.54 -10.12
CA PHE A 6 14.17 1.92 -8.89
C PHE A 6 15.71 1.78 -8.84
N SER A 7 16.42 2.18 -9.89
CA SER A 7 17.89 2.25 -9.86
C SER A 7 18.39 3.47 -9.09
N GLN A 8 17.51 4.44 -8.83
CA GLN A 8 17.77 5.66 -8.09
C GLN A 8 16.96 5.72 -6.80
N PRO A 9 17.40 6.48 -5.77
CA PRO A 9 16.58 6.74 -4.60
C PRO A 9 15.26 7.45 -4.98
N LEU A 10 14.15 6.92 -4.54
CA LEU A 10 12.82 7.50 -4.75
C LEU A 10 12.30 8.17 -3.48
N VAL A 11 11.72 9.35 -3.63
CA VAL A 11 10.97 10.04 -2.57
C VAL A 11 9.49 9.77 -2.76
N VAL A 12 8.92 9.00 -1.83
CA VAL A 12 7.51 8.56 -1.90
C VAL A 12 6.73 9.15 -0.74
N LEU A 13 5.61 9.82 -1.06
CA LEU A 13 4.69 10.27 -0.02
C LEU A 13 3.89 9.09 0.52
N ALA A 14 4.16 8.71 1.78
CA ALA A 14 3.43 7.64 2.43
C ALA A 14 1.96 8.05 2.69
N PRO A 15 0.98 7.17 2.39
CA PRO A 15 -0.43 7.45 2.66
C PRO A 15 -0.72 7.58 4.16
N LEU A 16 -1.41 8.64 4.54
CA LEU A 16 -1.82 8.91 5.92
C LEU A 16 -3.25 9.46 5.92
N ALA A 17 -4.20 8.65 6.43
CA ALA A 17 -5.61 8.99 6.47
C ALA A 17 -5.88 10.30 7.23
N GLY A 18 -6.64 11.19 6.64
CA GLY A 18 -6.94 12.54 7.15
C GLY A 18 -5.87 13.59 6.87
N TYR A 19 -4.78 13.23 6.18
CA TYR A 19 -3.67 14.16 5.88
C TYR A 19 -3.29 14.16 4.39
N THR A 20 -3.14 13.01 3.76
CA THR A 20 -2.66 12.93 2.37
C THR A 20 -3.81 12.97 1.37
N ASP A 21 -4.69 13.96 1.52
CA ASP A 21 -5.73 14.29 0.56
C ASP A 21 -5.15 14.90 -0.73
N LEU A 22 -5.99 15.12 -1.73
CA LEU A 22 -5.56 15.65 -3.02
C LEU A 22 -4.77 16.97 -2.90
N PRO A 23 -5.25 18.02 -2.16
CA PRO A 23 -4.49 19.25 -2.00
C PRO A 23 -3.09 19.04 -1.42
N PHE A 24 -2.98 18.21 -0.37
CA PHE A 24 -1.70 17.93 0.27
C PHE A 24 -0.74 17.18 -0.70
N ARG A 25 -1.22 16.15 -1.39
CA ARG A 25 -0.43 15.40 -2.36
C ARG A 25 0.06 16.30 -3.50
N SER A 26 -0.82 17.18 -4.02
CA SER A 26 -0.47 18.14 -5.08
C SER A 26 0.68 19.06 -4.67
N VAL A 27 0.64 19.58 -3.43
CA VAL A 27 1.73 20.42 -2.89
C VAL A 27 3.01 19.63 -2.75
N VAL A 28 2.98 18.44 -2.13
CA VAL A 28 4.18 17.62 -1.93
C VAL A 28 4.83 17.22 -3.28
N LYS A 29 4.03 17.00 -4.31
CA LYS A 29 4.53 16.71 -5.67
C LYS A 29 5.38 17.87 -6.24
N GLN A 30 5.03 19.12 -5.92
CA GLN A 30 5.83 20.30 -6.33
C GLN A 30 7.20 20.35 -5.65
N PHE A 31 7.37 19.70 -4.49
CA PHE A 31 8.63 19.58 -3.77
C PHE A 31 9.45 18.34 -4.17
N GLY A 32 9.08 17.66 -5.26
CA GLY A 32 9.91 16.62 -5.86
C GLY A 32 9.59 15.20 -5.41
N ALA A 33 8.42 14.94 -4.84
CA ALA A 33 7.99 13.57 -4.61
C ALA A 33 7.85 12.80 -5.94
N ASP A 34 8.50 11.65 -6.05
CA ASP A 34 8.46 10.82 -7.26
C ASP A 34 7.13 10.10 -7.39
N LEU A 35 6.55 9.65 -6.28
CA LEU A 35 5.29 8.94 -6.22
C LEU A 35 4.38 9.51 -5.13
N THR A 36 3.10 9.69 -5.46
CA THR A 36 2.04 9.96 -4.49
C THR A 36 1.06 8.79 -4.45
N ILE A 37 0.57 8.48 -3.24
CA ILE A 37 -0.38 7.40 -3.00
C ILE A 37 -1.59 8.00 -2.27
N SER A 38 -2.80 7.63 -2.67
CA SER A 38 -4.04 8.10 -2.04
C SER A 38 -4.10 7.73 -0.56
N GLU A 39 -4.97 8.40 0.20
CA GLU A 39 -5.43 7.87 1.47
C GLU A 39 -6.01 6.46 1.29
N MET A 40 -6.02 5.67 2.37
CA MET A 40 -6.54 4.32 2.35
C MET A 40 -8.04 4.27 2.02
N ILE A 41 -8.41 3.55 0.97
CA ILE A 41 -9.77 3.38 0.47
C ILE A 41 -10.26 1.96 0.80
N SER A 42 -11.45 1.85 1.39
CA SER A 42 -12.07 0.54 1.63
C SER A 42 -12.55 -0.09 0.32
N SER A 43 -12.13 -1.32 0.03
CA SER A 43 -12.63 -2.09 -1.13
C SER A 43 -14.15 -2.24 -1.09
N ASN A 44 -14.74 -2.50 0.08
CA ASN A 44 -16.17 -2.58 0.25
C ASN A 44 -16.86 -1.27 -0.14
N ALA A 45 -16.36 -0.13 0.37
CA ALA A 45 -16.96 1.17 0.07
C ALA A 45 -16.88 1.53 -1.42
N LEU A 46 -15.84 1.06 -2.10
CA LEU A 46 -15.67 1.23 -3.55
C LEU A 46 -16.70 0.38 -4.31
N VAL A 47 -16.80 -0.92 -3.99
CA VAL A 47 -17.75 -1.85 -4.63
C VAL A 47 -19.20 -1.43 -4.42
N TYR A 48 -19.54 -0.92 -3.23
CA TYR A 48 -20.88 -0.42 -2.92
C TYR A 48 -21.13 1.03 -3.37
N ASN A 49 -20.28 1.56 -4.26
CA ASN A 49 -20.46 2.84 -4.96
C ASN A 49 -20.65 4.05 -4.02
N SER A 50 -19.87 4.14 -2.96
CA SER A 50 -19.86 5.27 -2.04
C SER A 50 -19.36 6.55 -2.74
N LYS A 51 -20.21 7.57 -2.89
CA LYS A 51 -19.86 8.87 -3.49
C LYS A 51 -18.62 9.50 -2.85
N LYS A 52 -18.51 9.41 -1.51
CA LYS A 52 -17.35 9.92 -0.78
C LYS A 52 -16.07 9.16 -1.17
N THR A 53 -16.18 7.85 -1.37
CA THR A 53 -15.05 7.00 -1.77
C THR A 53 -14.56 7.35 -3.16
N PHE A 54 -15.46 7.56 -4.12
CA PHE A 54 -15.08 7.97 -5.48
C PHE A 54 -14.39 9.33 -5.51
N LYS A 55 -14.80 10.28 -4.68
CA LYS A 55 -14.10 11.57 -4.54
C LYS A 55 -12.65 11.42 -4.05
N MET A 56 -12.35 10.37 -3.26
CA MET A 56 -10.99 10.09 -2.77
C MET A 56 -10.07 9.51 -3.86
N LEU A 57 -10.62 9.08 -5.01
CA LEU A 57 -9.84 8.60 -6.15
C LEU A 57 -9.24 9.73 -6.99
N GLU A 58 -9.75 10.95 -6.84
CA GLU A 58 -9.31 12.11 -7.60
C GLU A 58 -7.84 12.41 -7.38
N LYS A 59 -7.18 12.85 -8.44
CA LYS A 59 -5.79 13.32 -8.43
C LYS A 59 -5.68 14.72 -9.02
N SER A 60 -4.59 15.39 -8.74
CA SER A 60 -4.21 16.62 -9.42
C SER A 60 -3.39 16.33 -10.69
N ASP A 61 -3.32 17.31 -11.60
CA ASP A 61 -2.63 17.16 -12.90
C ASP A 61 -1.14 16.88 -12.75
N ASN A 62 -0.52 17.30 -11.65
CA ASN A 62 0.91 17.08 -11.40
C ASN A 62 1.22 15.73 -10.71
N GLU A 63 0.23 14.93 -10.35
CA GLU A 63 0.44 13.59 -9.76
C GLU A 63 0.65 12.55 -10.86
N ASP A 64 1.89 12.36 -11.28
CA ASP A 64 2.32 11.34 -12.25
C ASP A 64 3.70 10.80 -11.82
N PRO A 65 3.79 9.52 -11.40
CA PRO A 65 2.70 8.55 -11.22
C PRO A 65 1.85 8.77 -9.95
N TYR A 66 0.61 8.22 -9.99
CA TYR A 66 -0.34 8.25 -8.90
C TYR A 66 -0.91 6.86 -8.60
N PHE A 67 -0.92 6.47 -7.33
CA PHE A 67 -1.44 5.16 -6.90
C PHE A 67 -2.65 5.31 -6.00
N ILE A 68 -3.55 4.32 -6.10
CA ILE A 68 -4.64 4.15 -5.16
C ILE A 68 -4.27 3.09 -4.13
N GLN A 69 -4.34 3.46 -2.85
CA GLN A 69 -4.20 2.47 -1.77
C GLN A 69 -5.57 1.93 -1.36
N ILE A 70 -5.76 0.62 -1.49
CA ILE A 70 -6.97 -0.08 -1.05
C ILE A 70 -6.74 -0.88 0.22
N SER A 71 -7.80 -1.09 1.00
CA SER A 71 -7.81 -2.00 2.13
C SER A 71 -9.02 -2.94 2.04
N GLY A 72 -8.81 -4.18 2.40
CA GLY A 72 -9.84 -5.21 2.40
C GLY A 72 -9.31 -6.51 2.96
N ASN A 73 -10.21 -7.48 3.16
CA ASN A 73 -9.90 -8.77 3.76
C ASN A 73 -10.62 -9.94 3.08
N LYS A 74 -11.32 -9.67 1.96
CA LYS A 74 -12.06 -10.65 1.16
C LYS A 74 -11.59 -10.58 -0.29
N PRO A 75 -10.99 -11.65 -0.82
CA PRO A 75 -10.47 -11.65 -2.19
C PRO A 75 -11.51 -11.26 -3.24
N GLU A 76 -12.76 -11.69 -3.09
CA GLU A 76 -13.85 -11.35 -4.01
C GLU A 76 -14.13 -9.84 -4.07
N LEU A 77 -14.15 -9.16 -2.93
CA LEU A 77 -14.36 -7.71 -2.88
C LEU A 77 -13.12 -6.93 -3.32
N ILE A 78 -11.94 -7.47 -3.11
CA ILE A 78 -10.68 -6.90 -3.66
C ILE A 78 -10.69 -7.02 -5.19
N ARG A 79 -11.05 -8.18 -5.75
CA ARG A 79 -11.20 -8.35 -7.21
C ARG A 79 -12.14 -7.31 -7.79
N ASP A 80 -13.35 -7.19 -7.22
CA ASP A 80 -14.37 -6.28 -7.74
C ASP A 80 -13.93 -4.82 -7.64
N ALA A 81 -13.25 -4.43 -6.55
CA ALA A 81 -12.64 -3.11 -6.41
C ALA A 81 -11.54 -2.85 -7.46
N VAL A 82 -10.67 -3.83 -7.70
CA VAL A 82 -9.62 -3.73 -8.73
C VAL A 82 -10.22 -3.57 -10.13
N LEU A 83 -11.29 -4.31 -10.45
CA LEU A 83 -11.98 -4.16 -11.74
C LEU A 83 -12.55 -2.75 -11.93
N ILE A 84 -13.14 -2.17 -10.89
CA ILE A 84 -13.60 -0.76 -10.93
C ILE A 84 -12.41 0.20 -11.16
N LEU A 85 -11.30 0.00 -10.44
CA LEU A 85 -10.12 0.86 -10.58
C LEU A 85 -9.46 0.75 -11.95
N ASN A 86 -9.56 -0.39 -12.63
CA ASN A 86 -9.02 -0.58 -13.98
C ASN A 86 -9.64 0.41 -14.98
N ASP A 87 -10.92 0.74 -14.82
CA ASP A 87 -11.67 1.60 -15.73
C ASP A 87 -11.53 3.10 -15.41
N ILE A 88 -10.73 3.45 -14.38
CA ILE A 88 -10.49 4.86 -14.00
C ILE A 88 -9.14 5.30 -14.55
N ASP A 89 -9.16 6.30 -15.42
CA ASP A 89 -7.96 6.89 -16.01
C ASP A 89 -7.11 7.64 -14.99
N GLY A 90 -5.80 7.71 -15.25
CA GLY A 90 -4.85 8.47 -14.44
C GLY A 90 -4.42 7.78 -13.13
N ILE A 91 -4.85 6.55 -12.90
CA ILE A 91 -4.33 5.67 -11.84
C ILE A 91 -3.28 4.77 -12.46
N ASP A 92 -2.04 4.86 -11.96
CA ASP A 92 -0.89 4.14 -12.50
C ASP A 92 -0.60 2.85 -11.72
N GLY A 93 -1.06 2.76 -10.47
CA GLY A 93 -0.85 1.58 -9.65
C GLY A 93 -1.88 1.39 -8.54
N ILE A 94 -1.93 0.15 -8.05
CA ILE A 94 -2.77 -0.24 -6.91
C ILE A 94 -1.86 -0.75 -5.80
N ASP A 95 -1.98 -0.14 -4.62
CA ASP A 95 -1.25 -0.48 -3.40
C ASP A 95 -2.18 -1.13 -2.37
N LEU A 96 -1.75 -2.22 -1.73
CA LEU A 96 -2.50 -2.84 -0.64
C LEU A 96 -2.03 -2.30 0.71
N ASN A 97 -2.97 -1.80 1.51
CA ASN A 97 -2.67 -1.45 2.90
C ASN A 97 -2.58 -2.69 3.78
N CYS A 98 -1.38 -2.98 4.28
CA CYS A 98 -1.10 -4.02 5.27
C CYS A 98 -0.47 -3.44 6.55
N GLY A 99 -0.59 -2.12 6.77
CA GLY A 99 0.09 -1.43 7.87
C GLY A 99 -0.80 -0.67 8.83
N CYS A 100 -2.06 -0.37 8.47
CA CYS A 100 -2.96 0.43 9.30
C CYS A 100 -3.20 -0.24 10.66
N PRO A 101 -2.87 0.44 11.80
CA PRO A 101 -3.04 -0.14 13.13
C PRO A 101 -4.40 0.16 13.75
N ALA A 102 -5.23 1.00 13.10
CA ALA A 102 -6.49 1.49 13.65
C ALA A 102 -7.42 0.33 14.05
N PRO A 103 -8.00 0.34 15.27
CA PRO A 103 -8.84 -0.77 15.75
C PRO A 103 -9.97 -1.15 14.80
N LYS A 104 -10.64 -0.15 14.21
CA LYS A 104 -11.73 -0.39 13.24
C LYS A 104 -11.25 -1.17 12.03
N VAL A 105 -10.07 -0.90 11.48
CA VAL A 105 -9.52 -1.60 10.32
C VAL A 105 -9.02 -2.98 10.72
N PHE A 106 -8.26 -3.05 11.81
CA PHE A 106 -7.65 -4.28 12.32
C PHE A 106 -8.71 -5.31 12.72
N ASN A 107 -9.71 -4.92 13.50
CA ASN A 107 -10.77 -5.82 13.99
C ASN A 107 -11.66 -6.35 12.85
N HIS A 108 -11.72 -5.65 11.72
CA HIS A 108 -12.35 -6.15 10.50
C HIS A 108 -11.44 -7.06 9.66
N GLY A 109 -10.25 -7.41 10.14
CA GLY A 109 -9.34 -8.34 9.47
C GLY A 109 -8.57 -7.73 8.29
N SER A 110 -8.46 -6.39 8.22
CA SER A 110 -7.76 -5.64 7.17
C SER A 110 -6.55 -4.89 7.74
N GLY A 111 -5.78 -4.22 6.89
CA GLY A 111 -4.62 -3.46 7.30
C GLY A 111 -3.56 -4.36 7.94
N SER A 112 -3.03 -3.95 9.09
CA SER A 112 -1.99 -4.72 9.78
C SER A 112 -2.45 -6.09 10.32
N ASN A 113 -3.76 -6.39 10.32
CA ASN A 113 -4.27 -7.73 10.67
C ASN A 113 -3.79 -8.79 9.67
N LEU A 114 -3.65 -8.43 8.40
CA LEU A 114 -3.18 -9.35 7.36
C LEU A 114 -1.76 -9.91 7.64
N LEU A 115 -0.94 -9.19 8.40
CA LEU A 115 0.40 -9.64 8.79
C LEU A 115 0.38 -10.76 9.84
N GLY A 116 -0.77 -11.03 10.47
CA GLY A 116 -0.98 -12.16 11.36
C GLY A 116 -1.44 -13.44 10.65
N ASP A 117 -1.77 -13.34 9.35
CA ASP A 117 -2.18 -14.46 8.51
C ASP A 117 -1.62 -14.27 7.09
N LEU A 118 -0.38 -14.73 6.90
CA LEU A 118 0.35 -14.55 5.64
C LEU A 118 -0.32 -15.26 4.46
N LYS A 119 -1.01 -16.37 4.68
CA LYS A 119 -1.77 -17.04 3.61
C LYS A 119 -2.92 -16.17 3.10
N LYS A 120 -3.59 -15.48 4.01
CA LYS A 120 -4.63 -14.52 3.65
C LYS A 120 -4.04 -13.29 2.95
N LEU A 121 -2.91 -12.78 3.42
CA LEU A 121 -2.15 -11.72 2.76
C LEU A 121 -1.83 -12.09 1.32
N GLU A 122 -1.24 -13.28 1.11
CA GLU A 122 -0.90 -13.82 -0.21
C GLU A 122 -2.13 -13.93 -1.11
N SER A 123 -3.25 -14.48 -0.61
CA SER A 123 -4.49 -14.60 -1.37
C SER A 123 -4.99 -13.24 -1.87
N ILE A 124 -4.94 -12.21 -1.01
CA ILE A 124 -5.41 -10.85 -1.36
C ILE A 124 -4.46 -10.18 -2.36
N LEU A 125 -3.15 -10.23 -2.12
CA LEU A 125 -2.16 -9.63 -3.01
C LEU A 125 -2.15 -10.31 -4.39
N SER A 126 -2.21 -11.64 -4.43
CA SER A 126 -2.30 -12.40 -5.69
C SER A 126 -3.57 -12.03 -6.46
N THR A 127 -4.69 -11.78 -5.76
CA THR A 127 -5.92 -11.30 -6.40
C THR A 127 -5.69 -9.92 -7.04
N ILE A 128 -5.04 -8.98 -6.36
CA ILE A 128 -4.73 -7.67 -6.96
C ILE A 128 -3.85 -7.85 -8.20
N LYS A 129 -2.76 -8.62 -8.09
CA LYS A 129 -1.82 -8.84 -9.20
C LYS A 129 -2.49 -9.50 -10.39
N GLN A 130 -3.37 -10.47 -10.15
CA GLN A 130 -4.06 -11.21 -11.20
C GLN A 130 -5.06 -10.34 -12.00
N TYR A 131 -5.79 -9.46 -11.30
CA TYR A 131 -6.88 -8.71 -11.93
C TYR A 131 -6.54 -7.27 -12.28
N SER A 132 -5.43 -6.71 -11.76
CA SER A 132 -5.00 -5.35 -12.09
C SER A 132 -4.49 -5.26 -13.53
N LYS A 133 -4.97 -4.24 -14.25
CA LYS A 133 -4.46 -3.80 -15.55
C LYS A 133 -3.57 -2.56 -15.44
N LYS A 134 -3.33 -2.09 -14.20
CA LYS A 134 -2.46 -0.93 -13.96
C LYS A 134 -1.00 -1.35 -14.07
N GLU A 135 -0.14 -0.38 -14.40
CA GLU A 135 1.31 -0.61 -14.60
C GLU A 135 1.98 -1.22 -13.37
N TYR A 136 1.54 -0.81 -12.16
CA TYR A 136 2.17 -1.24 -10.91
C TYR A 136 1.17 -1.84 -9.93
N THR A 137 1.68 -2.80 -9.16
CA THR A 137 1.03 -3.32 -7.94
C THR A 137 2.03 -3.30 -6.80
N SER A 138 1.60 -2.90 -5.61
CA SER A 138 2.49 -2.83 -4.44
C SER A 138 1.75 -3.16 -3.15
N ALA A 139 2.52 -3.30 -2.07
CA ALA A 139 1.99 -3.44 -0.72
C ALA A 139 2.73 -2.53 0.26
N LYS A 140 1.99 -1.88 1.16
CA LYS A 140 2.58 -1.15 2.28
C LYS A 140 2.39 -1.92 3.57
N VAL A 141 3.49 -2.43 4.12
CA VAL A 141 3.51 -3.34 5.26
C VAL A 141 4.15 -2.71 6.51
N ARG A 142 4.00 -3.39 7.65
CA ARG A 142 4.82 -3.25 8.85
C ARG A 142 5.70 -4.49 9.02
N ILE A 143 6.58 -4.49 10.02
CA ILE A 143 7.49 -5.61 10.32
C ILE A 143 6.85 -6.71 11.18
N GLY A 144 5.55 -6.64 11.43
CA GLY A 144 4.75 -7.62 12.18
C GLY A 144 3.58 -6.99 12.93
N VAL A 145 2.79 -7.82 13.60
CA VAL A 145 1.66 -7.39 14.45
C VAL A 145 2.14 -7.12 15.87
N ASN A 146 2.38 -8.15 16.65
CA ASN A 146 2.95 -8.08 18.01
C ASN A 146 4.45 -8.38 17.98
N GLU A 147 4.81 -9.42 17.28
CA GLU A 147 6.19 -9.86 17.08
C GLU A 147 6.71 -9.39 15.72
N LYS A 148 8.04 -9.30 15.62
CA LYS A 148 8.73 -8.97 14.37
C LYS A 148 8.93 -10.25 13.57
N ILE A 149 8.38 -10.28 12.36
CA ILE A 149 8.54 -11.38 11.40
C ILE A 149 8.91 -10.80 10.00
N PRO A 150 9.94 -9.94 9.92
CA PRO A 150 10.25 -9.20 8.69
C PRO A 150 10.54 -10.13 7.50
N LEU A 151 11.30 -11.21 7.73
CA LEU A 151 11.67 -12.16 6.68
C LEU A 151 10.44 -12.83 6.07
N ASP A 152 9.54 -13.35 6.90
CA ASP A 152 8.36 -14.08 6.44
C ASP A 152 7.40 -13.16 5.65
N ILE A 153 7.22 -11.91 6.15
CA ILE A 153 6.40 -10.90 5.46
C ILE A 153 7.01 -10.57 4.10
N ALA A 154 8.34 -10.32 4.03
CA ALA A 154 9.00 -9.97 2.79
C ALA A 154 8.85 -11.08 1.74
N LYS A 155 9.06 -12.34 2.13
CA LYS A 155 8.92 -13.49 1.25
C LYS A 155 7.49 -13.71 0.78
N ALA A 156 6.50 -13.57 1.66
CA ALA A 156 5.10 -13.68 1.31
C ALA A 156 4.67 -12.60 0.30
N VAL A 157 5.14 -11.37 0.47
CA VAL A 157 4.83 -10.26 -0.45
C VAL A 157 5.49 -10.49 -1.81
N GLU A 158 6.78 -10.84 -1.86
CA GLU A 158 7.51 -11.13 -3.11
C GLU A 158 6.87 -12.28 -3.88
N ALA A 159 6.46 -13.35 -3.19
CA ALA A 159 5.84 -14.53 -3.82
C ALA A 159 4.53 -14.20 -4.58
N CYS A 160 3.87 -13.09 -4.25
CA CYS A 160 2.68 -12.61 -4.96
C CYS A 160 2.99 -11.90 -6.29
N GLY A 161 4.27 -11.66 -6.62
CA GLY A 161 4.69 -11.02 -7.85
C GLY A 161 4.38 -9.52 -7.93
N VAL A 162 4.24 -8.83 -6.80
CA VAL A 162 4.10 -7.36 -6.77
C VAL A 162 5.39 -6.67 -7.23
N ASP A 163 5.27 -5.43 -7.71
CA ASP A 163 6.39 -4.74 -8.33
C ASP A 163 7.35 -4.11 -7.31
N PHE A 164 6.86 -3.78 -6.12
CA PHE A 164 7.67 -3.31 -4.98
C PHE A 164 6.89 -3.37 -3.67
N MET A 165 7.55 -3.16 -2.54
CA MET A 165 6.90 -2.99 -1.24
C MET A 165 7.42 -1.76 -0.50
N SER A 166 6.55 -1.14 0.32
CA SER A 166 6.92 -0.10 1.29
C SER A 166 6.86 -0.66 2.70
N VAL A 167 7.92 -0.48 3.48
CA VAL A 167 8.05 -1.09 4.81
C VAL A 167 8.11 -0.02 5.89
N HIS A 168 7.11 0.02 6.76
CA HIS A 168 7.18 0.79 7.99
C HIS A 168 7.91 -0.03 9.06
N GLY A 169 9.09 0.42 9.49
CA GLY A 169 10.00 -0.28 10.41
C GLY A 169 9.51 -0.36 11.86
N ARG A 170 8.21 -0.58 12.06
CA ARG A 170 7.57 -0.78 13.37
C ARG A 170 6.53 -1.88 13.29
N THR A 171 6.34 -2.62 14.41
CA THR A 171 5.19 -3.52 14.54
C THR A 171 3.90 -2.72 14.73
N ARG A 172 2.74 -3.37 14.55
CA ARG A 172 1.46 -2.75 14.92
C ARG A 172 1.42 -2.37 16.40
N ALA A 173 1.83 -3.29 17.27
CA ALA A 173 1.81 -3.08 18.72
C ALA A 173 2.74 -1.93 19.16
N GLY A 174 3.90 -1.78 18.52
CA GLY A 174 4.85 -0.70 18.80
C GLY A 174 4.32 0.68 18.41
N ALA A 175 3.37 0.73 17.47
CA ALA A 175 2.74 1.95 16.96
C ALA A 175 3.78 3.05 16.63
N TYR A 176 3.53 4.31 16.99
CA TYR A 176 4.49 5.41 16.84
C TYR A 176 5.41 5.62 18.06
N LYS A 177 5.17 4.88 19.16
CA LYS A 177 5.97 4.98 20.39
C LYS A 177 7.29 4.23 20.29
N ALA A 178 7.33 3.12 19.53
CA ALA A 178 8.55 2.38 19.31
C ALA A 178 9.49 3.13 18.35
N PRO A 179 10.82 3.00 18.48
CA PRO A 179 11.76 3.47 17.47
C PRO A 179 11.56 2.71 16.17
N VAL A 180 11.98 3.32 15.05
CA VAL A 180 12.05 2.64 13.77
C VAL A 180 13.16 1.60 13.81
N ASP A 181 12.84 0.38 13.38
CA ASP A 181 13.79 -0.71 13.27
C ASP A 181 14.35 -0.78 11.84
N TYR A 182 15.46 -0.11 11.62
CA TYR A 182 16.14 -0.08 10.32
C TYR A 182 16.78 -1.41 9.97
N ASP A 183 17.20 -2.21 10.97
CA ASP A 183 17.76 -3.55 10.73
C ASP A 183 16.69 -4.49 10.19
N ALA A 184 15.46 -4.42 10.71
CA ALA A 184 14.34 -5.18 10.17
C ALA A 184 14.03 -4.78 8.71
N ILE A 185 14.08 -3.49 8.36
CA ILE A 185 13.90 -3.02 6.97
C ILE A 185 15.04 -3.57 6.10
N LYS A 186 16.28 -3.53 6.58
CA LYS A 186 17.45 -4.10 5.89
C LYS A 186 17.28 -5.58 5.62
N ILE A 187 16.88 -6.37 6.62
CA ILE A 187 16.60 -7.81 6.47
C ILE A 187 15.56 -8.03 5.36
N MET A 188 14.46 -7.26 5.35
CA MET A 188 13.45 -7.35 4.30
C MET A 188 14.04 -7.05 2.92
N LYS A 189 14.82 -5.98 2.80
CA LYS A 189 15.46 -5.60 1.52
C LYS A 189 16.44 -6.65 1.02
N GLU A 190 17.25 -7.22 1.88
CA GLU A 190 18.27 -8.21 1.51
C GLU A 190 17.68 -9.61 1.22
N SER A 191 16.45 -9.87 1.67
CA SER A 191 15.79 -11.16 1.49
C SER A 191 14.98 -11.29 0.21
N VAL A 192 14.76 -10.20 -0.54
CA VAL A 192 13.93 -10.16 -1.75
C VAL A 192 14.63 -9.46 -2.91
N ASN A 193 14.19 -9.74 -4.14
CA ASN A 193 14.69 -9.12 -5.36
C ASN A 193 13.88 -7.87 -5.75
N ILE A 194 12.63 -7.75 -5.28
CA ILE A 194 11.81 -6.58 -5.56
C ILE A 194 12.32 -5.35 -4.80
N PRO A 195 12.11 -4.14 -5.33
CA PRO A 195 12.43 -2.90 -4.65
C PRO A 195 11.72 -2.78 -3.29
N VAL A 196 12.44 -2.21 -2.30
CA VAL A 196 11.91 -1.93 -0.96
C VAL A 196 12.05 -0.46 -0.65
N ILE A 197 10.94 0.20 -0.31
CA ILE A 197 10.89 1.60 0.11
C ILE A 197 10.82 1.65 1.63
N ALA A 198 11.83 2.25 2.24
CA ALA A 198 11.88 2.43 3.70
C ALA A 198 10.92 3.54 4.15
N ASN A 199 10.20 3.30 5.25
CA ASN A 199 9.27 4.25 5.84
C ASN A 199 9.34 4.21 7.38
N GLY A 200 9.26 5.40 8.00
CA GLY A 200 9.22 5.55 9.45
C GLY A 200 9.98 6.74 9.99
#